data_9f97627e6535d841b34af000768ebebc
#
_entry.id   9f97627e6535d841b34af000768ebebc
#
_cell.length_a   1.000
_cell.length_b   1.000
_cell.length_c   1.000
_cell.angle_alpha   90.00
_cell.angle_beta   90.00
_cell.angle_gamma   90.00
#
_symmetry.space_group_name_H-M   'P 1'
#
loop_
_entity.id
_entity.type
_entity.pdbx_description
1 polymer ?
#
loop_
_entity_poly.entity_id
_entity_poly.type
_entity_poly.pdbx_seq_one_letter_code
_entity_poly.pdbx_strand_id
1 'polypeptide(L)'
;MVKVQKIRINDDSQDFWLVLGRDFLPVPQIDSYLRYLHSVGKSPNTIRSYAYHLKEFWLFLDCMHYEWDQVSLNEMSQFINFLKRGAVDNVVPLNQSQSKRTAKTINAIVTAVTSFYDYSARLSDATGPNVRKLVKGKKASYKSFLHHISKSEASTQNILKLKEPKRIPEILTAKQVKQLYMGCNSLRDKFLVLMLYETGMRIGECLGLRHEDIKSWDKTIHVVPRGDNANAARAKSHESRVIDISSDLIKLYTDYVVNEFDDVDSDYVFINIWGTDVGKPLAYSTVYTKFKRLSKKLEIPFTPHIFRHTHATELLRSGWDASQGEIVNILLKIKNSFLPTKQILIGL
;
A
#
# COMPACT_ATOMS: atom_id res chain seq x y z
N MET A 1 -8.16 4.74 -29.02
CA MET A 1 -7.39 5.05 -27.78
C MET A 1 -7.75 4.02 -26.74
N VAL A 2 -6.78 3.26 -26.20
CA VAL A 2 -7.03 2.21 -25.17
C VAL A 2 -7.41 2.85 -23.84
N LYS A 3 -8.48 2.39 -23.19
CA LYS A 3 -9.00 2.94 -21.92
C LYS A 3 -9.23 1.86 -20.90
N VAL A 4 -9.15 2.21 -19.60
CA VAL A 4 -9.60 1.37 -18.49
C VAL A 4 -10.95 1.91 -18.01
N GLN A 5 -11.94 1.06 -17.93
CA GLN A 5 -13.27 1.39 -17.44
C GLN A 5 -13.59 0.55 -16.21
N LYS A 6 -14.10 1.21 -15.19
CA LYS A 6 -14.68 0.56 -14.01
C LYS A 6 -16.15 0.29 -14.31
N ILE A 7 -16.59 -0.92 -14.07
CA ILE A 7 -17.99 -1.32 -14.16
C ILE A 7 -18.46 -1.89 -12.83
N ARG A 8 -19.73 -1.75 -12.55
CA ARG A 8 -20.41 -2.39 -11.43
C ARG A 8 -21.58 -3.18 -11.98
N ILE A 9 -21.66 -4.44 -11.65
CA ILE A 9 -22.77 -5.31 -12.04
C ILE A 9 -23.82 -5.18 -10.94
N ASN A 10 -25.08 -4.98 -11.31
CA ASN A 10 -26.17 -4.59 -10.41
C ASN A 10 -26.40 -5.54 -9.22
N ASP A 11 -26.10 -6.83 -9.36
CA ASP A 11 -26.32 -7.85 -8.31
C ASP A 11 -25.11 -8.07 -7.39
N ASP A 12 -23.93 -7.63 -7.80
CA ASP A 12 -22.70 -7.79 -7.03
C ASP A 12 -22.16 -6.40 -6.69
N SER A 13 -22.05 -6.09 -5.41
CA SER A 13 -21.47 -4.81 -4.95
C SER A 13 -19.96 -4.64 -5.32
N GLN A 14 -19.43 -5.55 -6.15
CA GLN A 14 -18.03 -5.59 -6.51
C GLN A 14 -17.74 -4.80 -7.79
N ASP A 15 -16.63 -4.08 -7.73
CA ASP A 15 -16.11 -3.31 -8.86
C ASP A 15 -15.30 -4.21 -9.80
N PHE A 16 -15.65 -4.24 -11.09
CA PHE A 16 -14.88 -4.88 -12.15
C PHE A 16 -14.16 -3.84 -13.00
N TRP A 17 -13.06 -4.26 -13.62
CA TRP A 17 -12.24 -3.40 -14.46
C TRP A 17 -12.12 -4.01 -15.85
N LEU A 18 -12.46 -3.23 -16.87
CA LEU A 18 -12.29 -3.60 -18.28
C LEU A 18 -11.19 -2.75 -18.91
N VAL A 19 -10.47 -3.35 -19.83
CA VAL A 19 -9.58 -2.62 -20.76
C VAL A 19 -10.25 -2.61 -22.12
N LEU A 20 -10.57 -1.43 -22.62
CA LEU A 20 -11.21 -1.21 -23.90
C LEU A 20 -10.15 -0.92 -24.97
N GLY A 21 -10.28 -1.59 -26.12
CA GLY A 21 -9.48 -1.35 -27.32
C GLY A 21 -9.80 -0.03 -28.01
N ARG A 22 -9.27 0.15 -29.23
CA ARG A 22 -9.54 1.35 -30.08
C ARG A 22 -10.99 1.41 -30.54
N ASP A 23 -11.61 0.26 -30.71
CA ASP A 23 -13.00 0.04 -31.09
C ASP A 23 -13.99 0.25 -29.92
N PHE A 24 -13.50 0.60 -28.75
CA PHE A 24 -14.25 0.71 -27.49
C PHE A 24 -14.85 -0.61 -26.99
N LEU A 25 -14.45 -1.74 -27.57
CA LEU A 25 -14.85 -3.06 -27.08
C LEU A 25 -13.82 -3.57 -26.06
N PRO A 26 -14.26 -4.41 -25.09
CA PRO A 26 -13.34 -5.06 -24.18
C PRO A 26 -12.33 -5.92 -24.93
N VAL A 27 -11.05 -5.85 -24.53
CA VAL A 27 -10.00 -6.72 -25.04
C VAL A 27 -10.19 -8.11 -24.41
N PRO A 28 -10.61 -9.13 -25.19
CA PRO A 28 -11.07 -10.42 -24.64
C PRO A 28 -9.99 -11.14 -23.81
N GLN A 29 -8.73 -11.07 -24.24
CA GLN A 29 -7.59 -11.70 -23.57
C GLN A 29 -7.35 -11.10 -22.18
N ILE A 30 -7.42 -9.78 -22.08
CA ILE A 30 -7.26 -9.07 -20.81
C ILE A 30 -8.45 -9.30 -19.91
N ASP A 31 -9.68 -9.28 -20.46
CA ASP A 31 -10.90 -9.52 -19.68
C ASP A 31 -10.87 -10.92 -19.05
N SER A 32 -10.56 -11.95 -19.82
CA SER A 32 -10.38 -13.31 -19.32
C SER A 32 -9.37 -13.40 -18.19
N TYR A 33 -8.24 -12.72 -18.33
CA TYR A 33 -7.22 -12.70 -17.30
C TYR A 33 -7.64 -11.96 -16.02
N LEU A 34 -8.30 -10.82 -16.15
CA LEU A 34 -8.78 -10.05 -14.99
C LEU A 34 -9.89 -10.82 -14.24
N ARG A 35 -10.78 -11.54 -14.96
CA ARG A 35 -11.74 -12.46 -14.36
C ARG A 35 -11.08 -13.62 -13.63
N TYR A 36 -10.06 -14.22 -14.23
CA TYR A 36 -9.25 -15.23 -13.55
C TYR A 36 -8.62 -14.70 -12.24
N LEU A 37 -8.04 -13.50 -12.26
CA LEU A 37 -7.48 -12.89 -11.05
C LEU A 37 -8.55 -12.68 -9.96
N HIS A 38 -9.76 -12.34 -10.36
CA HIS A 38 -10.90 -12.23 -9.46
C HIS A 38 -11.27 -13.60 -8.86
N SER A 39 -11.40 -14.63 -9.68
CA SER A 39 -11.76 -16.00 -9.25
C SER A 39 -10.73 -16.61 -8.27
N VAL A 40 -9.45 -16.28 -8.43
CA VAL A 40 -8.40 -16.71 -7.48
C VAL A 40 -8.24 -15.78 -6.26
N GLY A 41 -9.20 -14.89 -6.02
CA GLY A 41 -9.27 -14.05 -4.82
C GLY A 41 -8.24 -12.92 -4.75
N LYS A 42 -7.71 -12.45 -5.90
CA LYS A 42 -6.81 -11.28 -5.89
C LYS A 42 -7.56 -10.01 -5.45
N SER A 43 -6.87 -9.15 -4.70
CA SER A 43 -7.49 -7.92 -4.21
C SER A 43 -7.97 -7.01 -5.35
N PRO A 44 -9.11 -6.28 -5.22
CA PRO A 44 -9.58 -5.33 -6.23
C PRO A 44 -8.53 -4.29 -6.63
N ASN A 45 -7.69 -3.85 -5.69
CA ASN A 45 -6.60 -2.93 -6.00
C ASN A 45 -5.52 -3.56 -6.88
N THR A 46 -5.25 -4.86 -6.71
CA THR A 46 -4.33 -5.61 -7.58
C THR A 46 -4.91 -5.71 -8.98
N ILE A 47 -6.18 -6.12 -9.11
CA ILE A 47 -6.88 -6.24 -10.40
C ILE A 47 -6.91 -4.89 -11.11
N ARG A 48 -7.29 -3.82 -10.41
CA ARG A 48 -7.23 -2.45 -10.93
C ARG A 48 -5.84 -2.10 -11.46
N SER A 49 -4.80 -2.33 -10.66
CA SER A 49 -3.42 -2.01 -11.07
C SER A 49 -3.02 -2.79 -12.31
N TYR A 50 -3.38 -4.06 -12.39
CA TYR A 50 -3.09 -4.91 -13.54
C TYR A 50 -3.85 -4.45 -14.79
N ALA A 51 -5.11 -4.03 -14.68
CA ALA A 51 -5.85 -3.43 -15.79
C ALA A 51 -5.13 -2.19 -16.35
N TYR A 52 -4.66 -1.28 -15.49
CA TYR A 52 -3.89 -0.11 -15.92
C TYR A 52 -2.52 -0.47 -16.50
N HIS A 53 -1.85 -1.50 -15.98
CA HIS A 53 -0.55 -1.94 -16.49
C HIS A 53 -0.69 -2.64 -17.85
N LEU A 54 -1.72 -3.46 -18.02
CA LEU A 54 -2.02 -4.12 -19.29
C LEU A 54 -2.52 -3.14 -20.34
N LYS A 55 -3.26 -2.09 -19.94
CA LYS A 55 -3.60 -0.98 -20.84
C LYS A 55 -2.35 -0.34 -21.46
N GLU A 56 -1.29 -0.09 -20.65
CA GLU A 56 -0.03 0.49 -21.18
C GLU A 56 0.65 -0.47 -22.17
N PHE A 57 0.58 -1.77 -21.91
CA PHE A 57 1.11 -2.77 -22.81
C PHE A 57 0.33 -2.85 -24.13
N TRP A 58 -1.01 -2.86 -24.04
CA TRP A 58 -1.86 -2.86 -25.23
C TRP A 58 -1.71 -1.62 -26.08
N LEU A 59 -1.51 -0.46 -25.42
CA LEU A 59 -1.19 0.78 -26.14
C LEU A 59 0.14 0.68 -26.91
N PHE A 60 1.15 0.03 -26.31
CA PHE A 60 2.41 -0.21 -26.99
C PHE A 60 2.24 -1.13 -28.22
N LEU A 61 1.53 -2.25 -28.06
CA LEU A 61 1.25 -3.17 -29.17
C LEU A 61 0.53 -2.45 -30.33
N ASP A 62 -0.49 -1.68 -29.99
CA ASP A 62 -1.22 -0.85 -30.93
C ASP A 62 -0.34 0.15 -31.69
N CYS A 63 0.57 0.83 -30.99
CA CYS A 63 1.47 1.84 -31.58
C CYS A 63 2.52 1.21 -32.50
N MET A 64 2.96 -0.01 -32.18
CA MET A 64 4.01 -0.71 -32.92
C MET A 64 3.45 -1.70 -33.93
N HIS A 65 2.11 -1.86 -34.01
CA HIS A 65 1.42 -2.85 -34.84
C HIS A 65 1.89 -4.28 -34.58
N TYR A 66 2.11 -4.62 -33.30
CA TYR A 66 2.48 -5.97 -32.88
C TYR A 66 1.26 -6.78 -32.44
N GLU A 67 1.25 -8.05 -32.82
CA GLU A 67 0.27 -9.02 -32.31
C GLU A 67 0.70 -9.50 -30.91
N TRP A 68 -0.25 -9.59 -29.99
CA TRP A 68 0.01 -9.88 -28.58
C TRP A 68 0.62 -11.29 -28.37
N ASP A 69 0.30 -12.26 -29.23
CA ASP A 69 0.77 -13.67 -29.16
C ASP A 69 2.13 -13.90 -29.83
N GLN A 70 2.66 -12.90 -30.54
CA GLN A 70 3.94 -12.97 -31.25
C GLN A 70 5.05 -12.15 -30.55
N VAL A 71 4.80 -11.66 -29.34
CA VAL A 71 5.76 -10.85 -28.59
C VAL A 71 6.92 -11.70 -28.09
N SER A 72 8.11 -11.38 -28.52
CA SER A 72 9.36 -11.99 -28.07
C SER A 72 10.08 -11.15 -26.99
N LEU A 73 11.24 -11.60 -26.57
CA LEU A 73 12.11 -10.84 -25.66
C LEU A 73 12.53 -9.47 -26.23
N ASN A 74 12.68 -9.38 -27.57
CA ASN A 74 13.07 -8.14 -28.24
C ASN A 74 11.96 -7.08 -28.12
N GLU A 75 10.71 -7.43 -28.42
CA GLU A 75 9.55 -6.53 -28.28
C GLU A 75 9.32 -6.14 -26.81
N MET A 76 9.56 -7.05 -25.86
CA MET A 76 9.53 -6.71 -24.43
C MET A 76 10.62 -5.69 -24.05
N SER A 77 11.80 -5.76 -24.65
CA SER A 77 12.86 -4.76 -24.46
C SER A 77 12.45 -3.40 -25.03
N GLN A 78 11.84 -3.39 -26.22
CA GLN A 78 11.28 -2.18 -26.83
C GLN A 78 10.15 -1.59 -25.97
N PHE A 79 9.29 -2.43 -25.39
CA PHE A 79 8.26 -2.00 -24.45
C PHE A 79 8.86 -1.27 -23.22
N ILE A 80 9.94 -1.81 -22.65
CA ILE A 80 10.63 -1.12 -21.53
C ILE A 80 11.13 0.26 -21.96
N ASN A 81 11.69 0.37 -23.17
CA ASN A 81 12.13 1.65 -23.71
C ASN A 81 10.96 2.61 -23.94
N PHE A 82 9.83 2.11 -24.45
CA PHE A 82 8.59 2.87 -24.58
C PHE A 82 8.09 3.39 -23.21
N LEU A 83 8.14 2.55 -22.17
CA LEU A 83 7.77 2.97 -20.81
C LEU A 83 8.70 4.04 -20.22
N LYS A 84 9.99 4.01 -20.55
CA LYS A 84 10.97 5.03 -20.13
C LYS A 84 10.74 6.38 -20.81
N ARG A 85 10.48 6.36 -22.11
CA ARG A 85 10.39 7.59 -22.94
C ARG A 85 8.98 8.19 -22.97
N GLY A 86 7.94 7.38 -22.75
CA GLY A 86 6.55 7.70 -23.04
C GLY A 86 6.23 7.39 -24.52
N ALA A 87 4.95 7.50 -24.91
CA ALA A 87 4.57 7.40 -26.32
C ALA A 87 5.34 8.46 -27.10
N VAL A 88 6.18 8.03 -28.03
CA VAL A 88 7.11 8.91 -28.77
C VAL A 88 6.53 9.17 -30.15
N ASP A 89 6.38 10.42 -30.49
CA ASP A 89 6.62 10.85 -31.85
C ASP A 89 8.07 10.47 -32.23
N ASN A 90 8.32 10.02 -33.46
CA ASN A 90 9.56 9.42 -33.96
C ASN A 90 10.85 10.27 -33.84
N VAL A 91 10.91 11.19 -32.89
CA VAL A 91 12.07 12.07 -32.66
C VAL A 91 12.84 11.52 -31.44
N VAL A 92 14.04 11.03 -31.70
CA VAL A 92 15.01 10.66 -30.65
C VAL A 92 15.61 11.95 -30.09
N PRO A 93 15.29 12.42 -28.90
CA PRO A 93 15.96 13.59 -28.35
C PRO A 93 17.44 13.25 -28.09
N LEU A 94 18.34 14.05 -28.60
CA LEU A 94 19.79 13.93 -28.39
C LEU A 94 20.22 14.09 -26.92
N ASN A 95 19.37 14.69 -26.08
CA ASN A 95 19.62 14.82 -24.67
C ASN A 95 18.95 13.65 -23.92
N GLN A 96 19.68 13.05 -22.97
CA GLN A 96 19.14 12.04 -22.02
C GLN A 96 18.02 12.67 -21.20
N SER A 97 16.79 12.65 -21.72
CA SER A 97 15.62 13.06 -20.94
C SER A 97 15.43 12.07 -19.79
N GLN A 98 15.24 12.59 -18.58
CA GLN A 98 14.91 11.77 -17.41
C GLN A 98 13.70 10.87 -17.74
N SER A 99 13.81 9.60 -17.38
CA SER A 99 12.72 8.65 -17.60
C SER A 99 11.42 9.17 -16.99
N LYS A 100 10.32 9.19 -17.78
CA LYS A 100 8.99 9.60 -17.30
C LYS A 100 8.46 8.71 -16.18
N ARG A 101 8.93 7.45 -16.07
CA ARG A 101 8.52 6.48 -15.04
C ARG A 101 9.72 5.96 -14.28
N THR A 102 9.54 5.74 -12.98
CA THR A 102 10.59 5.14 -12.13
C THR A 102 10.81 3.67 -12.47
N ALA A 103 12.01 3.14 -12.21
CA ALA A 103 12.33 1.73 -12.38
C ALA A 103 11.33 0.82 -11.63
N LYS A 104 10.89 1.22 -10.43
CA LYS A 104 9.87 0.51 -9.65
C LYS A 104 8.53 0.41 -10.39
N THR A 105 8.08 1.51 -11.00
CA THR A 105 6.84 1.53 -11.79
C THR A 105 6.96 0.63 -13.02
N ILE A 106 8.08 0.73 -13.74
CA ILE A 106 8.33 -0.11 -14.92
C ILE A 106 8.34 -1.59 -14.52
N ASN A 107 9.03 -1.95 -13.44
CA ASN A 107 9.08 -3.32 -12.93
C ASN A 107 7.68 -3.84 -12.57
N ALA A 108 6.82 -3.02 -12.00
CA ALA A 108 5.44 -3.39 -11.69
C ALA A 108 4.62 -3.67 -12.96
N ILE A 109 4.77 -2.82 -13.99
CA ILE A 109 4.11 -3.00 -15.30
C ILE A 109 4.60 -4.30 -15.96
N VAL A 110 5.91 -4.50 -16.04
CA VAL A 110 6.51 -5.71 -16.62
C VAL A 110 6.07 -6.96 -15.87
N THR A 111 5.94 -6.90 -14.53
CA THR A 111 5.44 -8.02 -13.73
C THR A 111 3.99 -8.37 -14.10
N ALA A 112 3.12 -7.38 -14.28
CA ALA A 112 1.74 -7.63 -14.68
C ALA A 112 1.65 -8.26 -16.07
N VAL A 113 2.45 -7.77 -17.04
CA VAL A 113 2.50 -8.32 -18.41
C VAL A 113 3.06 -9.75 -18.39
N THR A 114 4.14 -10.01 -17.67
CA THR A 114 4.70 -11.36 -17.54
C THR A 114 3.69 -12.33 -16.93
N SER A 115 2.96 -11.88 -15.89
CA SER A 115 1.92 -12.69 -15.24
C SER A 115 0.73 -12.96 -16.17
N PHE A 116 0.39 -12.03 -17.06
CA PHE A 116 -0.60 -12.23 -18.10
C PHE A 116 -0.16 -13.31 -19.11
N TYR A 117 1.09 -13.28 -19.58
CA TYR A 117 1.62 -14.31 -20.46
C TYR A 117 1.73 -15.69 -19.78
N ASP A 118 2.11 -15.74 -18.50
CA ASP A 118 2.09 -16.98 -17.73
C ASP A 118 0.70 -17.62 -17.66
N TYR A 119 -0.34 -16.78 -17.58
CA TYR A 119 -1.73 -17.24 -17.62
C TYR A 119 -2.11 -17.72 -19.03
N SER A 120 -1.83 -16.92 -20.05
CA SER A 120 -2.16 -17.26 -21.44
C SER A 120 -1.48 -18.55 -21.92
N ALA A 121 -0.23 -18.77 -21.56
CA ALA A 121 0.51 -19.98 -21.88
C ALA A 121 -0.04 -21.27 -21.22
N ARG A 122 -0.87 -21.13 -20.17
CA ARG A 122 -1.56 -22.27 -19.54
C ARG A 122 -2.91 -22.59 -20.17
N LEU A 123 -3.49 -21.63 -20.89
CA LEU A 123 -4.79 -21.81 -21.54
C LEU A 123 -4.68 -22.25 -23.00
N SER A 124 -3.61 -21.85 -23.66
CA SER A 124 -3.35 -22.13 -25.07
C SER A 124 -1.85 -22.34 -25.26
N ASP A 125 -1.46 -23.02 -26.36
CA ASP A 125 -0.05 -23.16 -26.75
C ASP A 125 0.58 -21.82 -27.20
N ALA A 126 0.00 -20.68 -26.80
CA ALA A 126 0.55 -19.38 -27.09
C ALA A 126 1.95 -19.22 -26.45
N THR A 127 2.96 -19.14 -27.30
CA THR A 127 4.36 -18.95 -26.90
C THR A 127 4.57 -17.49 -26.48
N GLY A 128 4.36 -17.20 -25.21
CA GLY A 128 4.73 -15.89 -24.66
C GLY A 128 6.26 -15.71 -24.53
N PRO A 129 6.71 -14.46 -24.32
CA PRO A 129 8.14 -14.15 -24.22
C PRO A 129 8.78 -14.93 -23.05
N ASN A 130 9.84 -15.71 -23.33
CA ASN A 130 10.58 -16.44 -22.31
C ASN A 130 11.49 -15.45 -21.53
N VAL A 131 10.91 -14.79 -20.52
CA VAL A 131 11.54 -13.76 -19.71
C VAL A 131 12.05 -14.26 -18.35
N ARG A 132 12.00 -15.57 -18.12
CA ARG A 132 12.40 -16.16 -16.85
C ARG A 132 13.72 -16.92 -16.96
N LYS A 133 14.65 -16.58 -16.10
CA LYS A 133 15.93 -17.32 -15.93
C LYS A 133 15.91 -18.06 -14.60
N LEU A 134 16.24 -19.34 -14.63
CA LEU A 134 16.53 -20.10 -13.43
C LEU A 134 17.82 -19.55 -12.79
N VAL A 135 17.70 -18.95 -11.64
CA VAL A 135 18.84 -18.52 -10.83
C VAL A 135 19.09 -19.59 -9.79
N LYS A 136 20.18 -20.37 -9.98
CA LYS A 136 20.68 -21.22 -8.91
C LYS A 136 21.04 -20.29 -7.74
N GLY A 137 20.53 -20.58 -6.55
CA GLY A 137 20.80 -19.78 -5.35
C GLY A 137 22.30 -19.53 -5.24
N LYS A 138 22.71 -18.28 -4.99
CA LYS A 138 24.10 -17.95 -4.70
C LYS A 138 24.53 -18.85 -3.55
N LYS A 139 25.58 -19.64 -3.75
CA LYS A 139 26.24 -20.34 -2.63
C LYS A 139 26.63 -19.27 -1.63
N ALA A 140 25.85 -19.12 -0.56
CA ALA A 140 26.26 -18.28 0.56
C ALA A 140 27.60 -18.84 1.04
N SER A 141 28.60 -18.00 1.21
CA SER A 141 29.91 -18.38 1.74
C SER A 141 29.82 -18.95 3.17
N TYR A 142 28.71 -18.69 3.84
CA TYR A 142 28.36 -19.24 5.14
C TYR A 142 27.25 -20.30 4.97
N LYS A 143 27.63 -21.56 5.15
CA LYS A 143 26.69 -22.68 5.22
C LYS A 143 26.19 -22.79 6.66
N SER A 144 24.92 -22.47 6.92
CA SER A 144 24.32 -22.73 8.22
C SER A 144 24.31 -24.24 8.50
N PHE A 145 24.31 -24.64 9.78
CA PHE A 145 24.30 -26.04 10.22
C PHE A 145 23.14 -26.85 9.58
N LEU A 146 22.01 -26.18 9.26
CA LEU A 146 20.83 -26.79 8.64
C LEU A 146 20.81 -26.70 7.10
N HIS A 147 21.91 -26.32 6.45
CA HIS A 147 21.99 -26.20 4.99
C HIS A 147 21.66 -27.48 4.23
N HIS A 148 21.83 -28.63 4.85
CA HIS A 148 21.53 -29.92 4.25
C HIS A 148 20.02 -30.23 4.16
N ILE A 149 19.20 -29.57 5.00
CA ILE A 149 17.75 -29.75 5.08
C ILE A 149 17.03 -28.71 4.21
N SER A 150 17.55 -27.51 4.09
CA SER A 150 17.03 -26.47 3.20
C SER A 150 17.65 -26.61 1.81
N LYS A 151 17.08 -27.48 0.96
CA LYS A 151 17.33 -27.41 -0.49
C LYS A 151 16.84 -26.05 -0.95
N SER A 152 17.75 -25.12 -1.28
CA SER A 152 17.37 -23.86 -1.91
C SER A 152 16.70 -24.18 -3.24
N GLU A 153 15.39 -24.07 -3.28
CA GLU A 153 14.64 -24.18 -4.53
C GLU A 153 15.19 -23.18 -5.53
N ALA A 154 15.40 -23.62 -6.76
CA ALA A 154 15.84 -22.76 -7.83
C ALA A 154 14.79 -21.66 -8.02
N SER A 155 15.13 -20.42 -7.69
CA SER A 155 14.23 -19.30 -7.88
C SER A 155 14.28 -18.81 -9.33
N THR A 156 13.11 -18.62 -9.94
CA THR A 156 13.01 -17.98 -11.25
C THR A 156 13.07 -16.47 -11.12
N GLN A 157 13.97 -15.83 -11.83
CA GLN A 157 14.09 -14.38 -11.85
C GLN A 157 13.71 -13.83 -13.23
N ASN A 158 12.93 -12.75 -13.26
CA ASN A 158 12.63 -12.05 -14.50
C ASN A 158 13.88 -11.29 -14.95
N ILE A 159 14.36 -11.59 -16.17
CA ILE A 159 15.59 -10.98 -16.75
C ILE A 159 15.40 -9.52 -17.15
N LEU A 160 14.15 -9.08 -17.32
CA LEU A 160 13.80 -7.73 -17.70
C LEU A 160 13.69 -6.75 -16.52
N LYS A 161 13.91 -7.25 -15.30
CA LYS A 161 13.80 -6.41 -14.10
C LYS A 161 14.90 -5.35 -14.06
N LEU A 162 14.49 -4.08 -14.03
CA LEU A 162 15.40 -2.95 -13.87
C LEU A 162 15.93 -2.88 -12.44
N LYS A 163 17.19 -2.46 -12.31
CA LYS A 163 17.80 -2.20 -11.00
C LYS A 163 17.11 -0.98 -10.35
N GLU A 164 16.55 -1.19 -9.18
CA GLU A 164 15.95 -0.11 -8.40
C GLU A 164 17.01 0.51 -7.47
N PRO A 165 17.09 1.84 -7.38
CA PRO A 165 17.96 2.48 -6.39
C PRO A 165 17.46 2.11 -4.98
N LYS A 166 18.38 1.71 -4.12
CA LYS A 166 18.08 1.51 -2.70
C LYS A 166 17.77 2.87 -2.09
N ARG A 167 16.55 3.07 -1.64
CA ARG A 167 16.17 4.27 -0.87
C ARG A 167 16.15 3.91 0.60
N ILE A 168 16.80 4.74 1.40
CA ILE A 168 16.65 4.69 2.85
C ILE A 168 15.24 5.17 3.15
N PRO A 169 14.43 4.42 3.94
CA PRO A 169 13.11 4.87 4.31
C PRO A 169 13.17 6.21 5.04
N GLU A 170 12.37 7.16 4.61
CA GLU A 170 12.19 8.42 5.34
C GLU A 170 11.44 8.11 6.64
N ILE A 171 11.84 8.78 7.71
CA ILE A 171 11.23 8.68 9.04
C ILE A 171 10.92 10.07 9.58
N LEU A 172 9.92 10.15 10.44
CA LEU A 172 9.57 11.38 11.15
C LEU A 172 10.34 11.48 12.46
N THR A 173 10.81 12.68 12.79
CA THR A 173 11.33 12.96 14.14
C THR A 173 10.15 13.15 15.11
N ALA A 174 10.37 12.93 16.42
CA ALA A 174 9.35 13.18 17.44
C ALA A 174 8.80 14.62 17.39
N LYS A 175 9.65 15.61 17.08
CA LYS A 175 9.23 17.00 16.88
C LYS A 175 8.26 17.15 15.72
N GLN A 176 8.53 16.51 14.58
CA GLN A 176 7.64 16.53 13.41
C GLN A 176 6.32 15.84 13.72
N VAL A 177 6.32 14.68 14.39
CA VAL A 177 5.10 13.99 14.81
C VAL A 177 4.25 14.90 15.71
N LYS A 178 4.87 15.59 16.67
CA LYS A 178 4.19 16.59 17.53
C LYS A 178 3.60 17.73 16.72
N GLN A 179 4.33 18.25 15.73
CA GLN A 179 3.81 19.30 14.84
C GLN A 179 2.61 18.82 14.02
N LEU A 180 2.66 17.59 13.48
CA LEU A 180 1.55 16.96 12.76
C LEU A 180 0.32 16.80 13.66
N TYR A 181 0.51 16.30 14.89
CA TYR A 181 -0.55 16.16 15.89
C TYR A 181 -1.21 17.50 16.23
N MET A 182 -0.41 18.53 16.51
CA MET A 182 -0.89 19.88 16.82
C MET A 182 -1.54 20.57 15.61
N GLY A 183 -1.13 20.23 14.41
CA GLY A 183 -1.71 20.75 13.16
C GLY A 183 -3.05 20.15 12.78
N CYS A 184 -3.49 19.06 13.45
CA CYS A 184 -4.80 18.47 13.27
C CYS A 184 -5.88 19.30 13.95
N ASN A 185 -6.98 19.55 13.24
CA ASN A 185 -8.09 20.38 13.72
C ASN A 185 -9.15 19.58 14.51
N SER A 186 -9.19 18.24 14.40
CA SER A 186 -10.16 17.37 15.08
C SER A 186 -9.49 16.35 15.98
N LEU A 187 -10.19 15.91 17.01
CA LEU A 187 -9.76 14.84 17.92
C LEU A 187 -9.62 13.52 17.15
N ARG A 188 -10.53 13.24 16.20
CA ARG A 188 -10.42 12.09 15.30
C ARG A 188 -9.10 12.08 14.55
N ASP A 189 -8.72 13.20 13.92
CA ASP A 189 -7.50 13.25 13.10
C ASP A 189 -6.24 13.21 14.00
N LYS A 190 -6.27 13.79 15.20
CA LYS A 190 -5.23 13.67 16.24
C LYS A 190 -5.07 12.23 16.69
N PHE A 191 -6.19 11.55 16.95
CA PHE A 191 -6.23 10.14 17.36
C PHE A 191 -5.64 9.25 16.25
N LEU A 192 -6.01 9.47 14.98
CA LEU A 192 -5.46 8.73 13.86
C LEU A 192 -3.93 8.90 13.73
N VAL A 193 -3.41 10.13 13.85
CA VAL A 193 -1.98 10.43 13.79
C VAL A 193 -1.23 9.72 14.92
N LEU A 194 -1.72 9.82 16.16
CA LEU A 194 -1.09 9.20 17.32
C LEU A 194 -1.15 7.68 17.25
N MET A 195 -2.29 7.12 16.83
CA MET A 195 -2.46 5.68 16.63
C MET A 195 -1.46 5.13 15.60
N LEU A 196 -1.34 5.78 14.42
CA LEU A 196 -0.39 5.35 13.39
C LEU A 196 1.06 5.39 13.87
N TYR A 197 1.40 6.40 14.68
CA TYR A 197 2.75 6.55 15.22
C TYR A 197 3.06 5.51 16.30
N GLU A 198 2.16 5.36 17.27
CA GLU A 198 2.36 4.49 18.43
C GLU A 198 2.30 3.01 18.08
N THR A 199 1.39 2.62 17.19
CA THR A 199 1.14 1.21 16.87
C THR A 199 1.85 0.70 15.63
N GLY A 200 2.28 1.61 14.75
CA GLY A 200 2.81 1.25 13.44
C GLY A 200 1.84 0.50 12.53
N MET A 201 0.54 0.54 12.81
CA MET A 201 -0.49 -0.11 12.01
C MET A 201 -0.51 0.43 10.58
N ARG A 202 -0.97 -0.39 9.63
CA ARG A 202 -1.26 0.11 8.29
C ARG A 202 -2.53 0.95 8.33
N ILE A 203 -2.58 1.99 7.51
CA ILE A 203 -3.77 2.86 7.45
C ILE A 203 -5.06 2.07 7.14
N GLY A 204 -5.01 1.04 6.29
CA GLY A 204 -6.17 0.19 6.03
C GLY A 204 -6.60 -0.65 7.24
N GLU A 205 -5.68 -1.02 8.13
CA GLU A 205 -5.99 -1.67 9.39
C GLU A 205 -6.67 -0.69 10.35
N CYS A 206 -6.14 0.54 10.47
CA CYS A 206 -6.75 1.59 11.29
C CYS A 206 -8.17 1.93 10.83
N LEU A 207 -8.37 2.14 9.53
CA LEU A 207 -9.67 2.53 8.97
C LEU A 207 -10.72 1.40 9.00
N GLY A 208 -10.29 0.17 9.20
CA GLY A 208 -11.16 -1.00 9.38
C GLY A 208 -11.45 -1.33 10.85
N LEU A 209 -10.89 -0.58 11.82
CA LEU A 209 -11.13 -0.82 13.24
C LEU A 209 -12.59 -0.54 13.61
N ARG A 210 -13.10 -1.40 14.47
CA ARG A 210 -14.39 -1.23 15.12
C ARG A 210 -14.20 -0.90 16.60
N HIS A 211 -15.22 -0.33 17.24
CA HIS A 211 -15.18 -0.01 18.68
C HIS A 211 -14.91 -1.26 19.52
N GLU A 212 -15.44 -2.41 19.14
CA GLU A 212 -15.20 -3.70 19.78
C GLU A 212 -13.74 -4.15 19.77
N ASP A 213 -12.93 -3.65 18.82
CA ASP A 213 -11.51 -4.00 18.70
C ASP A 213 -10.63 -3.24 19.70
N ILE A 214 -11.13 -2.15 20.32
CA ILE A 214 -10.40 -1.34 21.29
C ILE A 214 -10.80 -1.77 22.70
N LYS A 215 -9.89 -2.47 23.37
CA LYS A 215 -10.07 -2.92 24.75
C LYS A 215 -9.46 -1.89 25.71
N SER A 216 -10.26 -0.89 26.07
CA SER A 216 -9.77 0.26 26.86
C SER A 216 -9.26 -0.14 28.25
N TRP A 217 -9.87 -1.13 28.89
CA TRP A 217 -9.45 -1.64 30.20
C TRP A 217 -8.12 -2.38 30.14
N ASP A 218 -7.91 -3.19 29.08
CA ASP A 218 -6.69 -3.97 28.87
C ASP A 218 -5.59 -3.15 28.19
N LYS A 219 -5.93 -1.94 27.73
CA LYS A 219 -5.04 -1.07 26.94
C LYS A 219 -4.50 -1.78 25.69
N THR A 220 -5.37 -2.47 24.97
CA THR A 220 -5.00 -3.20 23.76
C THR A 220 -5.91 -2.88 22.59
N ILE A 221 -5.37 -3.05 21.38
CA ILE A 221 -6.12 -3.04 20.13
C ILE A 221 -5.99 -4.41 19.48
N HIS A 222 -7.12 -5.01 19.15
CA HIS A 222 -7.20 -6.26 18.42
C HIS A 222 -7.30 -5.95 16.93
N VAL A 223 -6.24 -6.20 16.17
CA VAL A 223 -6.24 -6.01 14.71
C VAL A 223 -6.82 -7.27 14.06
N VAL A 224 -8.08 -7.19 13.67
CA VAL A 224 -8.81 -8.30 13.03
C VAL A 224 -8.85 -8.06 11.51
N PRO A 225 -8.38 -9.02 10.68
CA PRO A 225 -8.49 -8.92 9.22
C PRO A 225 -9.96 -9.05 8.80
N ARG A 226 -10.52 -7.97 8.26
CA ARG A 226 -11.86 -7.94 7.67
C ARG A 226 -11.76 -7.62 6.18
N GLY A 227 -12.52 -8.31 5.34
CA GLY A 227 -12.54 -8.12 3.88
C GLY A 227 -13.73 -7.31 3.37
N ASP A 228 -14.74 -7.12 4.20
CA ASP A 228 -16.08 -6.61 3.93
C ASP A 228 -16.32 -5.16 4.40
N ASN A 229 -15.27 -4.41 4.70
CA ASN A 229 -15.39 -3.05 5.19
C ASN A 229 -16.07 -2.13 4.16
N ALA A 230 -17.10 -1.40 4.57
CA ALA A 230 -17.88 -0.50 3.74
C ALA A 230 -17.05 0.63 3.08
N ASN A 231 -15.93 1.02 3.70
CA ASN A 231 -14.97 1.99 3.15
C ASN A 231 -13.88 1.35 2.29
N ALA A 232 -14.01 0.08 1.92
CA ALA A 232 -13.03 -0.72 1.20
C ALA A 232 -11.64 -0.79 1.88
N ALA A 233 -11.55 -0.48 3.17
CA ALA A 233 -10.34 -0.68 3.95
C ALA A 233 -10.02 -2.18 4.07
N ARG A 234 -8.75 -2.54 3.91
CA ARG A 234 -8.34 -3.95 3.95
C ARG A 234 -7.05 -4.10 4.73
N ALA A 235 -7.01 -5.09 5.61
CA ALA A 235 -5.78 -5.58 6.18
C ALA A 235 -5.02 -6.40 5.12
N LYS A 236 -3.73 -6.12 4.95
CA LYS A 236 -2.87 -6.96 4.07
C LYS A 236 -2.44 -8.26 4.74
N SER A 237 -2.49 -8.32 6.07
CA SER A 237 -2.24 -9.54 6.83
C SER A 237 -3.55 -10.31 6.96
N HIS A 238 -3.47 -11.63 6.86
CA HIS A 238 -4.59 -12.53 7.13
C HIS A 238 -4.60 -13.02 8.59
N GLU A 239 -3.61 -12.61 9.39
CA GLU A 239 -3.48 -12.99 10.80
C GLU A 239 -3.96 -11.85 11.70
N SER A 240 -4.73 -12.19 12.71
CA SER A 240 -5.08 -11.28 13.79
C SER A 240 -3.88 -11.10 14.72
N ARG A 241 -3.78 -9.92 15.33
CA ARG A 241 -2.78 -9.63 16.35
C ARG A 241 -3.30 -8.63 17.37
N VAL A 242 -2.74 -8.68 18.56
CA VAL A 242 -3.00 -7.73 19.63
C VAL A 242 -1.84 -6.76 19.72
N ILE A 243 -2.13 -5.49 19.96
CA ILE A 243 -1.14 -4.42 20.10
C ILE A 243 -1.44 -3.69 21.40
N ASP A 244 -0.45 -3.59 22.28
CA ASP A 244 -0.53 -2.79 23.50
C ASP A 244 -0.46 -1.30 23.15
N ILE A 245 -1.26 -0.49 23.83
CA ILE A 245 -1.35 0.95 23.61
C ILE A 245 -1.25 1.74 24.92
N SER A 246 -0.83 3.00 24.80
CA SER A 246 -0.70 3.88 25.96
C SER A 246 -2.03 4.34 26.53
N SER A 247 -2.03 4.69 27.81
CA SER A 247 -3.18 5.34 28.46
C SER A 247 -3.54 6.66 27.81
N ASP A 248 -2.56 7.37 27.24
CA ASP A 248 -2.77 8.64 26.55
C ASP A 248 -3.53 8.46 25.24
N LEU A 249 -3.25 7.36 24.50
CA LEU A 249 -4.02 7.01 23.30
C LEU A 249 -5.46 6.64 23.62
N ILE A 250 -5.69 5.89 24.72
CA ILE A 250 -7.03 5.57 25.20
C ILE A 250 -7.78 6.83 25.61
N LYS A 251 -7.13 7.72 26.35
CA LYS A 251 -7.74 8.99 26.74
C LYS A 251 -8.17 9.80 25.51
N LEU A 252 -7.29 9.89 24.51
CA LEU A 252 -7.61 10.61 23.26
C LEU A 252 -8.75 9.91 22.49
N TYR A 253 -8.82 8.59 22.51
CA TYR A 253 -9.95 7.84 21.96
C TYR A 253 -11.25 8.18 22.69
N THR A 254 -11.25 8.19 24.02
CA THR A 254 -12.41 8.55 24.83
C THR A 254 -12.83 10.01 24.56
N ASP A 255 -11.87 10.94 24.53
CA ASP A 255 -12.13 12.36 24.23
C ASP A 255 -12.74 12.52 22.83
N TYR A 256 -12.29 11.73 21.85
CA TYR A 256 -12.85 11.72 20.49
C TYR A 256 -14.29 11.20 20.49
N VAL A 257 -14.54 10.05 21.14
CA VAL A 257 -15.88 9.44 21.18
C VAL A 257 -16.87 10.35 21.89
N VAL A 258 -16.47 10.96 23.01
CA VAL A 258 -17.38 11.82 23.80
C VAL A 258 -17.66 13.16 23.12
N ASN A 259 -16.67 13.76 22.43
CA ASN A 259 -16.82 15.14 21.98
C ASN A 259 -17.04 15.31 20.46
N GLU A 260 -16.73 14.31 19.64
CA GLU A 260 -16.83 14.43 18.17
C GLU A 260 -17.59 13.26 17.51
N PHE A 261 -17.73 12.13 18.17
CA PHE A 261 -18.48 11.00 17.63
C PHE A 261 -19.99 11.20 17.84
N ASP A 262 -20.35 11.88 18.95
CA ASP A 262 -21.70 12.23 19.34
C ASP A 262 -22.67 11.01 19.29
N ASP A 263 -23.95 11.23 19.03
CA ASP A 263 -25.00 10.21 18.94
C ASP A 263 -25.00 9.41 17.63
N VAL A 264 -23.84 9.35 16.93
CA VAL A 264 -23.73 8.64 15.67
C VAL A 264 -23.68 7.13 15.91
N ASP A 265 -24.64 6.38 15.37
CA ASP A 265 -24.65 4.92 15.40
C ASP A 265 -23.73 4.36 14.30
N SER A 266 -22.54 3.94 14.68
CA SER A 266 -21.57 3.32 13.77
C SER A 266 -20.62 2.40 14.53
N ASP A 267 -20.42 1.19 14.02
CA ASP A 267 -19.42 0.26 14.57
C ASP A 267 -17.98 0.72 14.33
N TYR A 268 -17.75 1.58 13.33
CA TYR A 268 -16.41 1.99 12.93
C TYR A 268 -15.86 3.07 13.85
N VAL A 269 -14.60 2.91 14.26
CA VAL A 269 -13.87 3.90 15.06
C VAL A 269 -13.62 5.19 14.29
N PHE A 270 -13.28 5.10 13.01
CA PHE A 270 -13.00 6.26 12.17
C PHE A 270 -14.13 6.51 11.19
N ILE A 271 -14.91 7.56 11.45
CA ILE A 271 -16.07 7.98 10.65
C ILE A 271 -15.88 9.40 10.08
N ASN A 272 -16.70 9.75 9.11
CA ASN A 272 -16.85 11.13 8.70
C ASN A 272 -17.67 11.87 9.76
N ILE A 273 -17.08 12.94 10.33
CA ILE A 273 -17.70 13.75 11.38
C ILE A 273 -18.28 15.08 10.84
N TRP A 274 -18.19 15.30 9.53
CA TRP A 274 -18.76 16.47 8.85
C TRP A 274 -19.30 16.13 7.47
N GLY A 275 -20.24 16.96 7.01
CA GLY A 275 -20.80 16.91 5.66
C GLY A 275 -21.97 15.95 5.51
N THR A 276 -22.28 15.57 4.28
CA THR A 276 -23.42 14.70 3.95
C THR A 276 -23.20 13.22 4.31
N ASP A 277 -21.96 12.83 4.55
CA ASP A 277 -21.57 11.44 4.85
C ASP A 277 -21.22 11.23 6.33
N VAL A 278 -21.74 12.07 7.25
CA VAL A 278 -21.56 11.89 8.69
C VAL A 278 -21.98 10.48 9.10
N GLY A 279 -21.20 9.85 9.98
CA GLY A 279 -21.41 8.46 10.44
C GLY A 279 -20.90 7.39 9.50
N LYS A 280 -20.71 7.68 8.23
CA LYS A 280 -20.11 6.69 7.31
C LYS A 280 -18.63 6.47 7.60
N PRO A 281 -18.13 5.24 7.44
CA PRO A 281 -16.72 4.92 7.65
C PRO A 281 -15.78 5.80 6.82
N LEU A 282 -14.71 6.28 7.43
CA LEU A 282 -13.75 7.18 6.80
C LEU A 282 -12.97 6.47 5.68
N ALA A 283 -13.04 7.00 4.46
CA ALA A 283 -12.34 6.42 3.32
C ALA A 283 -10.84 6.80 3.28
N TYR A 284 -10.01 5.92 2.74
CA TYR A 284 -8.58 6.17 2.55
C TYR A 284 -8.30 7.46 1.74
N SER A 285 -9.08 7.71 0.69
CA SER A 285 -8.95 8.91 -0.16
C SER A 285 -9.13 10.20 0.63
N THR A 286 -10.06 10.21 1.58
CA THR A 286 -10.32 11.36 2.46
C THR A 286 -9.12 11.62 3.38
N VAL A 287 -8.59 10.57 4.03
CA VAL A 287 -7.38 10.66 4.87
C VAL A 287 -6.18 11.15 4.05
N TYR A 288 -5.97 10.56 2.87
CA TYR A 288 -4.87 10.95 1.99
C TYR A 288 -4.93 12.42 1.60
N THR A 289 -6.11 12.92 1.25
CA THR A 289 -6.31 14.33 0.90
C THR A 289 -6.04 15.25 2.10
N LYS A 290 -6.52 14.88 3.29
CA LYS A 290 -6.26 15.62 4.53
C LYS A 290 -4.77 15.65 4.87
N PHE A 291 -4.11 14.50 4.85
CA PHE A 291 -2.68 14.40 5.12
C PHE A 291 -1.84 15.18 4.12
N LYS A 292 -2.22 15.18 2.84
CA LYS A 292 -1.56 15.99 1.81
C LYS A 292 -1.69 17.51 2.09
N ARG A 293 -2.86 17.96 2.54
CA ARG A 293 -3.09 19.36 2.94
C ARG A 293 -2.26 19.71 4.17
N LEU A 294 -2.24 18.86 5.19
CA LEU A 294 -1.46 19.04 6.41
C LEU A 294 0.04 19.06 6.12
N SER A 295 0.53 18.13 5.28
CA SER A 295 1.91 18.09 4.80
C SER A 295 2.33 19.40 4.13
N LYS A 296 1.48 19.95 3.26
CA LYS A 296 1.74 21.24 2.60
C LYS A 296 1.73 22.41 3.58
N LYS A 297 0.78 22.43 4.53
CA LYS A 297 0.64 23.50 5.55
C LYS A 297 1.86 23.57 6.48
N LEU A 298 2.40 22.42 6.87
CA LEU A 298 3.51 22.34 7.83
C LEU A 298 4.88 22.17 7.18
N GLU A 299 4.93 22.07 5.84
CA GLU A 299 6.14 21.80 5.06
C GLU A 299 6.87 20.52 5.49
N ILE A 300 6.14 19.57 6.05
CA ILE A 300 6.65 18.25 6.46
C ILE A 300 6.16 17.23 5.44
N PRO A 301 7.04 16.65 4.60
CA PRO A 301 6.64 15.60 3.67
C PRO A 301 6.33 14.31 4.45
N PHE A 302 5.07 13.88 4.44
CA PHE A 302 4.69 12.62 5.06
C PHE A 302 3.51 11.94 4.35
N THR A 303 3.40 10.65 4.60
CA THR A 303 2.29 9.79 4.18
C THR A 303 1.94 8.84 5.33
N PRO A 304 0.76 8.21 5.34
CA PRO A 304 0.44 7.22 6.38
C PRO A 304 1.49 6.12 6.54
N HIS A 305 2.20 5.78 5.47
CA HIS A 305 3.19 4.72 5.49
C HIS A 305 4.50 5.10 6.21
N ILE A 306 4.82 6.40 6.24
CA ILE A 306 6.01 6.90 6.96
C ILE A 306 5.90 6.67 8.46
N PHE A 307 4.71 6.79 9.05
CA PHE A 307 4.50 6.48 10.48
C PHE A 307 4.92 5.06 10.82
N ARG A 308 4.59 4.08 9.96
CA ARG A 308 5.00 2.70 10.15
C ARG A 308 6.53 2.51 10.05
N HIS A 309 7.18 3.21 9.13
CA HIS A 309 8.65 3.19 9.04
C HIS A 309 9.28 3.83 10.27
N THR A 310 8.71 4.95 10.73
CA THR A 310 9.15 5.64 11.94
C THR A 310 9.04 4.72 13.15
N HIS A 311 7.87 4.13 13.37
CA HIS A 311 7.62 3.19 14.45
C HIS A 311 8.62 2.02 14.43
N ALA A 312 8.78 1.34 13.30
CA ALA A 312 9.72 0.23 13.17
C ALA A 312 11.18 0.65 13.45
N THR A 313 11.57 1.87 13.02
CA THR A 313 12.92 2.38 13.27
C THR A 313 13.12 2.73 14.73
N GLU A 314 12.14 3.32 15.39
CA GLU A 314 12.18 3.63 16.82
C GLU A 314 12.28 2.34 17.67
N LEU A 315 11.52 1.30 17.29
CA LEU A 315 11.63 -0.03 17.90
C LEU A 315 13.05 -0.57 17.81
N LEU A 316 13.66 -0.57 16.63
CA LEU A 316 15.03 -1.05 16.43
C LEU A 316 16.04 -0.22 17.23
N ARG A 317 15.88 1.11 17.31
CA ARG A 317 16.77 2.01 18.07
C ARG A 317 16.66 1.80 19.58
N SER A 318 15.51 1.37 20.06
CA SER A 318 15.31 1.07 21.48
C SER A 318 15.87 -0.30 21.91
N GLY A 319 16.53 -1.01 21.00
CA GLY A 319 17.10 -2.33 21.27
C GLY A 319 16.09 -3.48 21.23
N TRP A 320 14.92 -3.24 20.61
CA TRP A 320 13.93 -4.31 20.45
C TRP A 320 14.48 -5.39 19.51
N ASP A 321 14.61 -6.59 20.04
CA ASP A 321 14.83 -7.79 19.25
C ASP A 321 13.45 -8.39 18.88
N ALA A 322 13.26 -8.67 17.60
CA ALA A 322 12.01 -9.23 17.07
C ALA A 322 11.60 -10.56 17.75
N SER A 323 12.51 -11.18 18.50
CA SER A 323 12.30 -12.39 19.30
C SER A 323 11.75 -12.13 20.69
N GLN A 324 11.76 -10.88 21.19
CA GLN A 324 11.36 -10.53 22.56
C GLN A 324 10.23 -9.47 22.52
N GLY A 325 9.02 -9.89 22.80
CA GLY A 325 7.79 -9.11 22.67
C GLY A 325 7.56 -7.98 23.70
N GLU A 326 8.59 -7.25 24.16
CA GLU A 326 8.41 -6.17 25.13
C GLU A 326 8.27 -4.79 24.49
N ILE A 327 7.02 -4.40 24.24
CA ILE A 327 6.62 -3.07 23.72
C ILE A 327 6.64 -1.97 24.80
N VAL A 328 6.59 -2.33 26.09
CA VAL A 328 6.33 -1.44 27.22
C VAL A 328 7.35 -0.29 27.36
N ASN A 329 8.63 -0.52 27.06
CA ASN A 329 9.68 0.50 27.23
C ASN A 329 9.69 1.62 26.19
N ILE A 330 9.05 1.39 25.03
CA ILE A 330 8.97 2.37 23.92
C ILE A 330 7.87 3.37 24.19
N LEU A 331 6.75 2.90 24.72
CA LEU A 331 5.61 3.73 25.12
C LEU A 331 6.03 4.77 26.18
N LEU A 332 6.94 4.42 27.09
CA LEU A 332 7.49 5.33 28.09
C LEU A 332 8.37 6.44 27.48
N LYS A 333 9.18 6.15 26.45
CA LYS A 333 10.00 7.15 25.75
C LYS A 333 9.14 8.11 24.92
N ILE A 334 8.08 7.59 24.29
CA ILE A 334 7.10 8.39 23.54
C ILE A 334 6.36 9.33 24.49
N LYS A 335 5.96 8.86 25.66
CA LYS A 335 5.26 9.63 26.70
C LYS A 335 6.01 10.90 27.10
N ASN A 336 7.32 10.81 27.30
CA ASN A 336 8.15 11.96 27.69
C ASN A 336 8.34 13.00 26.57
N SER A 337 8.03 12.65 25.30
CA SER A 337 8.12 13.57 24.16
C SER A 337 6.85 14.38 23.93
N PHE A 338 5.69 13.91 24.41
CA PHE A 338 4.37 14.50 24.13
C PHE A 338 3.79 15.31 25.29
N LEU A 339 4.15 15.00 26.53
CA LEU A 339 3.65 15.74 27.69
C LEU A 339 4.47 17.02 27.91
N PRO A 340 3.87 18.22 27.97
CA PRO A 340 4.55 19.38 28.53
C PRO A 340 4.83 19.06 30.00
N THR A 341 6.07 19.24 30.40
CA THR A 341 6.45 19.27 31.82
C THR A 341 5.47 20.24 32.54
N LYS A 342 4.52 19.70 33.27
CA LYS A 342 3.80 20.51 34.24
C LYS A 342 4.84 21.01 35.23
N GLN A 343 5.33 22.22 35.05
CA GLN A 343 5.85 22.99 36.15
C GLN A 343 4.72 23.10 37.16
N ILE A 344 4.85 22.35 38.22
CA ILE A 344 4.08 22.52 39.43
C ILE A 344 4.51 23.89 39.96
N LEU A 345 3.77 24.92 39.68
CA LEU A 345 3.75 26.16 40.47
C LEU A 345 3.06 25.81 41.79
N ILE A 346 3.86 25.31 42.75
CA ILE A 346 3.54 25.47 44.17
C ILE A 346 4.02 26.88 44.46
N GLY A 347 3.10 27.83 44.47
CA GLY A 347 3.31 29.19 44.93
C GLY A 347 2.36 29.45 46.08
N LEU A 348 2.94 29.56 47.25
CA LEU A 348 2.51 30.27 48.48
C LEU A 348 1.12 30.88 48.51
#